data_f4b0cedc3619dfdc933037761286c3c3
#
_entry.id   f4b0cedc3619dfdc933037761286c3c3
#
_cell.length_a   1.000
_cell.length_b   1.000
_cell.length_c   1.000
_cell.angle_alpha   90.00
_cell.angle_beta   90.00
_cell.angle_gamma   90.00
#
_symmetry.space_group_name_H-M   'P 1'
#
loop_
_entity.id
_entity.type
_entity.pdbx_description
1 polymer ?
#
loop_
_entity_poly.entity_id
_entity_poly.type
_entity_poly.pdbx_seq_one_letter_code
_entity_poly.pdbx_strand_id
1 'polypeptide(L)'
;LINNQVETGFILGRGVGFALSNEISLKFKELCQEMIEPFSSAEVMHGPKSLIQDSFKLFILSMNDKSGKTVEKDSKEIANYTNLIFKISSQNNSNKSFYYQPSDVSEFDSIVIMTKFYPWIVKYAQLKGLDPDNPRYLTKVTQTY
;
A
#
# COMPACT_ATOMS: atom_id res chain seq x y z
N LEU A 1 -12.70 -27.32 5.30
CA LEU A 1 -12.09 -26.50 4.25
C LEU A 1 -11.62 -25.20 4.91
N ILE A 2 -10.31 -25.09 5.17
CA ILE A 2 -9.70 -23.83 5.62
C ILE A 2 -9.83 -22.88 4.43
N ASN A 3 -10.57 -21.80 4.64
CA ASN A 3 -10.81 -20.79 3.61
C ASN A 3 -9.53 -19.96 3.46
N ASN A 4 -8.57 -20.46 2.68
CA ASN A 4 -7.35 -19.73 2.30
C ASN A 4 -7.69 -18.67 1.25
N GLN A 5 -8.59 -17.75 1.57
CA GLN A 5 -8.82 -16.60 0.71
C GLN A 5 -7.60 -15.69 0.77
N VAL A 6 -7.05 -15.40 -0.40
CA VAL A 6 -6.01 -14.38 -0.54
C VAL A 6 -6.61 -13.04 -0.15
N GLU A 7 -6.00 -12.37 0.81
CA GLU A 7 -6.42 -11.03 1.21
C GLU A 7 -6.19 -10.05 0.06
N THR A 8 -7.17 -9.23 -0.22
CA THR A 8 -7.18 -8.32 -1.38
C THR A 8 -7.31 -6.87 -0.94
N GLY A 9 -6.78 -5.97 -1.76
CA GLY A 9 -6.85 -4.55 -1.47
C GLY A 9 -6.33 -3.68 -2.61
N PHE A 10 -6.48 -2.38 -2.43
CA PHE A 10 -5.86 -1.38 -3.28
C PHE A 10 -4.89 -0.52 -2.49
N ILE A 11 -3.85 -0.03 -3.18
CA ILE A 11 -3.04 1.09 -2.71
C ILE A 11 -3.19 2.24 -3.71
N LEU A 12 -3.69 3.37 -3.21
CA LEU A 12 -3.96 4.55 -4.02
C LEU A 12 -2.82 5.55 -3.89
N GLY A 13 -2.24 5.91 -5.02
CA GLY A 13 -1.21 6.93 -5.11
C GLY A 13 -1.43 7.84 -6.32
N ARG A 14 -0.60 8.89 -6.45
CA ARG A 14 -0.58 9.76 -7.63
C ARG A 14 0.81 10.40 -7.79
N GLY A 15 1.25 10.68 -9.03
CA GLY A 15 2.59 11.18 -9.28
C GLY A 15 3.67 10.23 -8.75
N VAL A 16 4.64 10.74 -7.99
CA VAL A 16 5.67 9.91 -7.33
C VAL A 16 5.04 8.89 -6.40
N GLY A 17 3.95 9.23 -5.70
CA GLY A 17 3.21 8.30 -4.85
C GLY A 17 2.63 7.11 -5.61
N PHE A 18 2.26 7.25 -6.89
CA PHE A 18 1.81 6.11 -7.68
C PHE A 18 2.97 5.15 -8.02
N ALA A 19 4.13 5.68 -8.38
CA ALA A 19 5.32 4.84 -8.58
C ALA A 19 5.68 4.06 -7.30
N LEU A 20 5.64 4.73 -6.15
CA LEU A 20 5.87 4.12 -4.85
C LEU A 20 4.81 3.06 -4.49
N SER A 21 3.56 3.28 -4.89
CA SER A 21 2.47 2.30 -4.69
C SER A 21 2.74 0.97 -5.39
N ASN A 22 3.41 0.99 -6.54
CA ASN A 22 3.79 -0.24 -7.26
C ASN A 22 4.81 -1.05 -6.45
N GLU A 23 5.83 -0.40 -5.88
CA GLU A 23 6.82 -1.10 -5.04
C GLU A 23 6.19 -1.65 -3.76
N ILE A 24 5.36 -0.88 -3.09
CA ILE A 24 4.63 -1.32 -1.90
C ILE A 24 3.74 -2.52 -2.22
N SER A 25 3.00 -2.47 -3.32
CA SER A 25 2.17 -3.56 -3.83
C SER A 25 2.99 -4.84 -4.07
N LEU A 26 4.14 -4.69 -4.71
CA LEU A 26 5.04 -5.82 -4.97
C LEU A 26 5.46 -6.49 -3.65
N LYS A 27 5.83 -5.73 -2.64
CA LYS A 27 6.24 -6.28 -1.32
C LYS A 27 5.10 -6.98 -0.59
N PHE A 28 3.87 -6.50 -0.68
CA PHE A 28 2.72 -7.25 -0.15
C PHE A 28 2.54 -8.62 -0.81
N LYS A 29 2.69 -8.70 -2.13
CA LYS A 29 2.60 -9.95 -2.89
C LYS A 29 3.73 -10.91 -2.52
N GLU A 30 4.96 -10.42 -2.51
CA GLU A 30 6.17 -11.24 -2.27
C GLU A 30 6.24 -11.74 -0.83
N LEU A 31 6.05 -10.87 0.15
CA LEU A 31 6.32 -11.16 1.55
C LEU A 31 5.08 -11.57 2.34
N CYS A 32 3.90 -11.07 1.97
CA CYS A 32 2.68 -11.25 2.74
C CYS A 32 1.64 -12.15 2.07
N GLN A 33 1.87 -12.54 0.81
CA GLN A 33 0.93 -13.32 -0.01
C GLN A 33 -0.45 -12.63 -0.11
N GLU A 34 -0.46 -11.30 -0.15
CA GLU A 34 -1.64 -10.47 -0.28
C GLU A 34 -1.69 -9.82 -1.66
N MET A 35 -2.87 -9.82 -2.27
CA MET A 35 -3.11 -9.19 -3.56
C MET A 35 -3.50 -7.73 -3.36
N ILE A 36 -2.52 -6.88 -3.13
CA ILE A 36 -2.71 -5.43 -3.06
C ILE A 36 -2.37 -4.83 -4.41
N GLU A 37 -3.34 -4.23 -5.10
CA GLU A 37 -3.15 -3.65 -6.43
C GLU A 37 -2.94 -2.14 -6.35
N PRO A 38 -1.94 -1.58 -7.07
CA PRO A 38 -1.70 -0.15 -7.11
C PRO A 38 -2.63 0.51 -8.14
N PHE A 39 -3.28 1.59 -7.75
CA PHE A 39 -4.08 2.41 -8.65
C PHE A 39 -3.77 3.90 -8.49
N SER A 40 -3.85 4.64 -9.59
CA SER A 40 -4.04 6.07 -9.50
C SER A 40 -5.38 6.36 -8.84
N SER A 41 -5.40 7.31 -7.90
CA SER A 41 -6.64 7.66 -7.19
C SER A 41 -7.77 8.10 -8.13
N ALA A 42 -7.44 8.62 -9.32
CA ALA A 42 -8.42 8.97 -10.33
C ALA A 42 -8.94 7.73 -11.07
N GLU A 43 -8.07 6.80 -11.46
CA GLU A 43 -8.44 5.65 -12.29
C GLU A 43 -9.31 4.64 -11.54
N VAL A 44 -9.06 4.43 -10.25
CA VAL A 44 -9.86 3.52 -9.43
C VAL A 44 -11.36 3.87 -9.44
N MET A 45 -11.69 5.16 -9.64
CA MET A 45 -13.06 5.63 -9.71
C MET A 45 -13.82 5.17 -10.95
N HIS A 46 -13.12 4.82 -12.04
CA HIS A 46 -13.71 4.52 -13.34
C HIS A 46 -14.03 3.03 -13.56
N GLY A 47 -13.99 2.21 -12.53
CA GLY A 47 -14.33 0.78 -12.64
C GLY A 47 -13.86 -0.05 -11.45
N PRO A 48 -12.57 -0.06 -11.12
CA PRO A 48 -12.00 -0.92 -10.07
C PRO A 48 -12.67 -0.78 -8.70
N LYS A 49 -13.25 0.37 -8.37
CA LYS A 49 -13.99 0.58 -7.11
C LYS A 49 -15.15 -0.41 -6.91
N SER A 50 -15.68 -1.00 -7.98
CA SER A 50 -16.73 -2.01 -7.89
C SER A 50 -16.31 -3.32 -7.21
N LEU A 51 -14.99 -3.55 -7.06
CA LEU A 51 -14.42 -4.71 -6.39
C LEU A 51 -14.34 -4.54 -4.87
N ILE A 52 -14.54 -3.32 -4.36
CA ILE A 52 -14.36 -3.02 -2.95
C ILE A 52 -15.51 -3.61 -2.14
N GLN A 53 -15.16 -4.38 -1.09
CA GLN A 53 -16.07 -5.01 -0.14
C GLN A 53 -15.63 -4.68 1.29
N ASP A 54 -16.42 -5.02 2.30
CA ASP A 54 -16.14 -4.71 3.71
C ASP A 54 -14.77 -5.21 4.20
N SER A 55 -14.31 -6.36 3.71
CA SER A 55 -13.01 -6.96 4.03
C SER A 55 -11.84 -6.49 3.15
N PHE A 56 -12.10 -5.58 2.22
CA PHE A 56 -11.12 -5.09 1.26
C PHE A 56 -10.19 -4.06 1.90
N LYS A 57 -8.88 -4.26 1.79
CA LYS A 57 -7.88 -3.34 2.35
C LYS A 57 -7.68 -2.14 1.43
N LEU A 58 -7.80 -0.94 1.98
CA LEU A 58 -7.55 0.29 1.27
C LEU A 58 -6.36 1.03 1.89
N PHE A 59 -5.25 1.07 1.17
CA PHE A 59 -4.09 1.88 1.51
C PHE A 59 -4.14 3.20 0.75
N ILE A 60 -4.01 4.31 1.46
CA ILE A 60 -4.03 5.66 0.89
C ILE A 60 -2.65 6.26 1.08
N LEU A 61 -1.89 6.40 0.00
CA LEU A 61 -0.56 7.00 0.02
C LEU A 61 -0.66 8.49 -0.32
N SER A 62 -0.69 9.31 0.73
CA SER A 62 -0.76 10.76 0.64
C SER A 62 0.61 11.37 0.91
N MET A 63 1.35 11.66 -0.15
CA MET A 63 2.63 12.36 -0.05
C MET A 63 2.44 13.84 0.33
N ASN A 64 3.49 14.46 0.87
CA ASN A 64 3.46 15.87 1.26
C ASN A 64 3.65 16.81 0.05
N ASP A 65 2.81 16.63 -0.96
CA ASP A 65 2.82 17.39 -2.19
C ASP A 65 1.39 17.67 -2.71
N LYS A 66 1.30 18.30 -3.86
CA LYS A 66 0.02 18.59 -4.53
C LYS A 66 -0.72 17.30 -4.93
N SER A 67 0.01 16.26 -5.31
CA SER A 67 -0.56 14.97 -5.70
C SER A 67 -1.19 14.25 -4.51
N GLY A 68 -0.53 14.26 -3.35
CA GLY A 68 -1.06 13.66 -2.12
C GLY A 68 -2.36 14.28 -1.65
N LYS A 69 -2.50 15.62 -1.75
CA LYS A 69 -3.77 16.31 -1.45
C LYS A 69 -4.91 15.84 -2.37
N THR A 70 -4.58 15.56 -3.63
CA THR A 70 -5.56 15.02 -4.59
C THR A 70 -5.95 13.59 -4.22
N VAL A 71 -4.99 12.75 -3.86
CA VAL A 71 -5.26 11.37 -3.38
C VAL A 71 -6.20 11.39 -2.17
N GLU A 72 -5.96 12.25 -1.20
CA GLU A 72 -6.85 12.38 -0.03
C GLU A 72 -8.27 12.79 -0.40
N LYS A 73 -8.40 13.71 -1.35
CA LYS A 73 -9.72 14.14 -1.84
C LYS A 73 -10.45 13.01 -2.54
N ASP A 74 -9.78 12.33 -3.47
CA ASP A 74 -10.36 11.26 -4.28
C ASP A 74 -10.75 10.05 -3.41
N SER A 75 -9.91 9.74 -2.39
CA SER A 75 -10.13 8.58 -1.51
C SER A 75 -11.31 8.73 -0.56
N LYS A 76 -11.82 9.94 -0.33
CA LYS A 76 -12.95 10.17 0.60
C LYS A 76 -14.21 9.39 0.22
N GLU A 77 -14.50 9.30 -1.08
CA GLU A 77 -15.64 8.53 -1.56
C GLU A 77 -15.42 7.03 -1.36
N ILE A 78 -14.24 6.54 -1.77
CA ILE A 78 -13.88 5.11 -1.69
C ILE A 78 -13.84 4.63 -0.24
N ALA A 79 -13.43 5.48 0.67
CA ALA A 79 -13.34 5.18 2.10
C ALA A 79 -14.70 4.84 2.75
N ASN A 80 -15.81 5.08 2.06
CA ASN A 80 -17.14 4.69 2.52
C ASN A 80 -17.49 3.22 2.24
N TYR A 81 -16.69 2.55 1.40
CA TYR A 81 -17.00 1.18 0.95
C TYR A 81 -16.24 0.08 1.71
N THR A 82 -15.31 0.44 2.61
CA THR A 82 -14.57 -0.51 3.44
C THR A 82 -14.21 0.10 4.79
N ASN A 83 -14.12 -0.76 5.82
CA ASN A 83 -13.67 -0.38 7.17
C ASN A 83 -12.16 -0.59 7.39
N LEU A 84 -11.46 -1.20 6.44
CA LEU A 84 -10.03 -1.52 6.52
C LEU A 84 -9.18 -0.48 5.78
N ILE A 85 -9.16 0.73 6.32
CA ILE A 85 -8.45 1.87 5.72
C ILE A 85 -7.15 2.11 6.48
N PHE A 86 -6.05 2.20 5.73
CA PHE A 86 -4.70 2.49 6.22
C PHE A 86 -4.13 3.68 5.46
N LYS A 87 -3.64 4.69 6.17
CA LYS A 87 -3.03 5.86 5.54
C LYS A 87 -1.52 5.86 5.70
N ILE A 88 -0.81 6.19 4.63
CA ILE A 88 0.61 6.54 4.65
C ILE A 88 0.67 8.04 4.38
N SER A 89 1.02 8.83 5.39
CA SER A 89 0.89 10.29 5.34
C SER A 89 1.88 10.99 6.26
N SER A 90 2.22 12.22 5.92
CA SER A 90 2.95 13.14 6.80
C SER A 90 2.07 13.77 7.89
N GLN A 91 0.77 13.51 7.86
CA GLN A 91 -0.18 13.98 8.87
C GLN A 91 -0.56 12.84 9.81
N ASN A 92 -0.29 13.02 11.09
CA ASN A 92 -0.61 12.01 12.11
C ASN A 92 -2.06 12.17 12.59
N ASN A 93 -3.01 11.64 11.83
CA ASN A 93 -4.43 11.87 12.07
C ASN A 93 -5.20 10.69 12.68
N SER A 94 -4.59 9.51 12.86
CA SER A 94 -5.27 8.34 13.45
C SER A 94 -4.32 7.22 13.83
N ASN A 95 -4.79 6.29 14.68
CA ASN A 95 -4.09 5.05 15.05
C ASN A 95 -3.86 4.06 13.89
N LYS A 96 -4.51 4.30 12.74
CA LYS A 96 -4.35 3.52 11.50
C LYS A 96 -3.48 4.25 10.46
N SER A 97 -2.68 5.23 10.90
CA SER A 97 -1.80 6.01 10.02
C SER A 97 -0.36 5.56 10.18
N PHE A 98 0.26 5.25 9.05
CA PHE A 98 1.70 5.11 8.95
C PHE A 98 2.29 6.51 8.73
N TYR A 99 2.73 7.13 9.82
CA TYR A 99 3.26 8.48 9.80
C TYR A 99 4.73 8.51 9.33
N TYR A 100 5.06 9.44 8.45
CA TYR A 100 6.43 9.76 8.11
C TYR A 100 6.70 11.26 8.29
N GLN A 101 7.93 11.61 8.70
CA GLN A 101 8.36 12.99 8.76
C GLN A 101 8.70 13.46 7.34
N PRO A 102 8.01 14.47 6.78
CA PRO A 102 8.32 14.93 5.44
C PRO A 102 9.68 15.61 5.38
N SER A 103 10.36 15.51 4.24
CA SER A 103 11.57 16.25 3.92
C SER A 103 11.22 17.64 3.35
N ASP A 104 12.23 18.51 3.23
CA ASP A 104 12.05 19.82 2.60
C ASP A 104 11.81 19.70 1.07
N VAL A 105 12.14 18.56 0.48
CA VAL A 105 11.95 18.24 -0.93
C VAL A 105 11.06 17.01 -1.04
N SER A 106 9.82 17.20 -1.50
CA SER A 106 8.77 16.16 -1.47
C SER A 106 9.14 14.88 -2.25
N GLU A 107 10.01 14.98 -3.26
CA GLU A 107 10.51 13.84 -4.02
C GLU A 107 11.32 12.87 -3.14
N PHE A 108 12.03 13.39 -2.14
CA PHE A 108 12.79 12.57 -1.18
C PHE A 108 11.90 11.89 -0.15
N ASP A 109 10.65 12.31 -0.01
CA ASP A 109 9.70 11.64 0.88
C ASP A 109 9.51 10.17 0.51
N SER A 110 9.67 9.81 -0.76
CA SER A 110 9.65 8.41 -1.20
C SER A 110 10.69 7.56 -0.49
N ILE A 111 11.92 8.07 -0.32
CA ILE A 111 13.01 7.40 0.40
C ILE A 111 12.64 7.29 1.89
N VAL A 112 12.15 8.39 2.48
CA VAL A 112 11.74 8.42 3.90
C VAL A 112 10.63 7.41 4.18
N ILE A 113 9.65 7.31 3.29
CA ILE A 113 8.57 6.34 3.41
C ILE A 113 9.12 4.92 3.34
N MET A 114 9.97 4.60 2.38
CA MET A 114 10.50 3.24 2.18
C MET A 114 11.42 2.80 3.30
N THR A 115 12.23 3.69 3.90
CA THR A 115 13.07 3.35 5.06
C THR A 115 12.25 2.89 6.27
N LYS A 116 11.00 3.34 6.38
CA LYS A 116 10.06 2.90 7.40
C LYS A 116 9.20 1.71 6.96
N PHE A 117 8.83 1.70 5.68
CA PHE A 117 7.95 0.66 5.15
C PHE A 117 8.61 -0.72 5.13
N TYR A 118 9.86 -0.83 4.70
CA TYR A 118 10.53 -2.14 4.63
C TYR A 118 10.63 -2.86 6.00
N PRO A 119 11.09 -2.24 7.08
CA PRO A 119 11.05 -2.91 8.38
C PRO A 119 9.63 -3.26 8.84
N TRP A 120 8.66 -2.42 8.52
CA TRP A 120 7.27 -2.65 8.86
C TRP A 120 6.68 -3.87 8.13
N ILE A 121 6.88 -3.97 6.80
CA ILE A 121 6.32 -5.08 6.01
C ILE A 121 6.96 -6.43 6.39
N VAL A 122 8.26 -6.43 6.70
CA VAL A 122 8.96 -7.61 7.23
C VAL A 122 8.30 -8.08 8.53
N LYS A 123 8.12 -7.18 9.48
CA LYS A 123 7.45 -7.50 10.75
C LYS A 123 6.00 -7.94 10.54
N TYR A 124 5.29 -7.31 9.63
CA TYR A 124 3.92 -7.68 9.28
C TYR A 124 3.84 -9.08 8.71
N ALA A 125 4.74 -9.47 7.80
CA ALA A 125 4.85 -10.83 7.28
C ALA A 125 5.10 -11.86 8.40
N GLN A 126 6.04 -11.57 9.32
CA GLN A 126 6.32 -12.41 10.47
C GLN A 126 5.11 -12.60 11.39
N LEU A 127 4.35 -11.55 11.64
CA LEU A 127 3.10 -11.62 12.44
C LEU A 127 2.02 -12.48 11.76
N LYS A 128 2.05 -12.60 10.44
CA LYS A 128 1.21 -13.54 9.67
C LYS A 128 1.73 -14.98 9.66
N GLY A 129 2.86 -15.25 10.31
CA GLY A 129 3.50 -16.56 10.30
C GLY A 129 4.26 -16.88 9.01
N LEU A 130 4.59 -15.87 8.22
CA LEU A 130 5.36 -15.99 6.98
C LEU A 130 6.84 -15.69 7.25
N ASP A 131 7.72 -16.31 6.45
CA ASP A 131 9.16 -16.07 6.49
C ASP A 131 9.54 -15.11 5.36
N PRO A 132 9.84 -13.83 5.65
CA PRO A 132 10.22 -12.86 4.63
C PRO A 132 11.59 -13.12 3.99
N ASP A 133 12.45 -13.93 4.63
CA ASP A 133 13.76 -14.30 4.07
C ASP A 133 13.66 -15.48 3.10
N ASN A 134 12.59 -16.28 3.19
CA ASN A 134 12.30 -17.41 2.31
C ASN A 134 10.87 -17.32 1.75
N PRO A 135 10.56 -16.31 0.95
CA PRO A 135 9.23 -16.13 0.41
C PRO A 135 8.88 -17.29 -0.54
N ARG A 136 7.62 -17.69 -0.51
CA ARG A 136 7.12 -18.86 -1.24
C ARG A 136 7.37 -18.74 -2.74
N TYR A 137 8.00 -19.73 -3.33
CA TYR A 137 8.33 -19.83 -4.77
C TYR A 137 9.33 -18.78 -5.29
N LEU A 138 9.90 -17.95 -4.44
CA LEU A 138 10.92 -16.99 -4.85
C LEU A 138 12.32 -17.51 -4.47
N THR A 139 13.27 -17.24 -5.36
CA THR A 139 14.68 -17.48 -5.13
C THR A 139 15.45 -16.18 -5.24
N LYS A 140 16.55 -16.04 -4.50
CA LYS A 140 17.38 -14.82 -4.48
C LYS A 140 17.92 -14.44 -5.85
N VAL A 141 18.10 -15.42 -6.72
CA VAL A 141 18.58 -15.24 -8.11
C VAL A 141 17.52 -15.82 -9.04
N THR A 142 16.89 -14.96 -9.83
CA THR A 142 15.95 -15.37 -10.87
C THR A 142 16.72 -15.54 -12.17
N GLN A 143 16.72 -16.73 -12.75
CA GLN A 143 17.20 -16.98 -14.10
C GLN A 143 16.03 -16.81 -15.07
N THR A 144 16.10 -15.77 -15.91
CA THR A 144 15.18 -15.61 -17.04
C THR A 144 15.87 -16.13 -18.30
N TYR A 145 15.21 -17.04 -19.01
CA TYR A 145 15.67 -17.58 -20.28
C TYR A 145 14.96 -16.87 -21.43
#